data_cf3962fa1b2bd0b9307ca2b5fad15f58
#
_entry.id   cf3962fa1b2bd0b9307ca2b5fad15f58
#
_cell.length_a   1.000
_cell.length_b   1.000
_cell.length_c   1.000
_cell.angle_alpha   90.00
_cell.angle_beta   90.00
_cell.angle_gamma   90.00
#
_symmetry.space_group_name_H-M   'P 1'
#
loop_
_entity.id
_entity.type
_entity.pdbx_description
1 polymer ?
#
loop_
_entity_poly.entity_id
_entity_poly.type
_entity_poly.pdbx_seq_one_letter_code
_entity_poly.pdbx_strand_id
1 'polypeptide(L)'
;MPQILILTRRDGSESIDALRQIITSADLGCEVINPDELARRGLPATQLGLVDVTGVSQSEFRALCARVDASGGLPIAVVPSDGRRLTQTIRKSVWEDGWAAIDLGQSREAILAIVKVGLRQVGFSRGADGETPEIDDSGIVAESPAMREVFRHVDRMASAGAPVMVLGETGTGKELVARSLHERSERSKGPFVAVNCGAIPVQLAASELFGYEKGAFTGANTSKPGRIEQANGGTLFLDEIGDLPAQAQTYLLRVIQEGVLERLGGRHEIPVDVRIVAATHVDLHAAVQRGDFRLDLLHRLQVLELRLPPLRERGADVMLLAEHFFQRYRIEARRRIRGFSDDARRAILNHPWPGNIRELSNRIRQACVMSDGRWIEAEDLQISERQAVQVMTLEQARERAEAEAVTVALRESDGNMSRAADRLGVSRMTLYRLVQRLNLDHGQVQEARAAARLVVSGVA
;
A
#
# COMPACT_ATOMS: atom_id res chain seq x y z
N MET A 1 -4.23 -31.86 -10.69
CA MET A 1 -3.30 -31.77 -11.86
C MET A 1 -2.10 -30.97 -11.41
N PRO A 2 -0.88 -31.27 -11.82
CA PRO A 2 0.30 -30.51 -11.41
C PRO A 2 0.18 -29.06 -11.87
N GLN A 3 0.43 -28.12 -10.95
CA GLN A 3 0.34 -26.68 -11.23
C GLN A 3 1.63 -26.18 -11.91
N ILE A 4 2.73 -26.91 -11.72
CA ILE A 4 4.08 -26.54 -12.18
C ILE A 4 4.68 -27.68 -12.96
N LEU A 5 5.22 -27.36 -14.13
CA LEU A 5 5.93 -28.28 -14.97
C LEU A 5 7.41 -27.94 -14.97
N ILE A 6 8.27 -28.87 -14.59
CA ILE A 6 9.72 -28.73 -14.68
C ILE A 6 10.20 -29.46 -15.93
N LEU A 7 10.70 -28.71 -16.90
CA LEU A 7 11.23 -29.25 -18.15
C LEU A 7 12.73 -29.39 -18.05
N THR A 8 13.23 -30.62 -17.97
CA THR A 8 14.66 -30.90 -17.85
C THR A 8 15.04 -32.18 -18.65
N ARG A 9 16.25 -32.17 -19.20
CA ARG A 9 16.89 -33.39 -19.79
C ARG A 9 17.67 -34.20 -18.76
N ARG A 10 17.83 -33.68 -17.53
CA ARG A 10 18.59 -34.28 -16.46
C ARG A 10 17.65 -34.72 -15.32
N ASP A 11 16.87 -35.75 -15.62
CA ASP A 11 16.08 -36.39 -14.58
C ASP A 11 17.03 -36.98 -13.50
N GLY A 12 16.81 -36.64 -12.20
CA GLY A 12 17.66 -37.08 -11.09
C GLY A 12 18.92 -36.24 -10.84
N SER A 13 19.00 -34.98 -11.35
CA SER A 13 20.05 -34.06 -10.90
C SER A 13 19.74 -33.49 -9.51
N GLU A 14 20.74 -33.45 -8.61
CA GLU A 14 20.59 -32.89 -7.23
C GLU A 14 19.91 -31.51 -7.24
N SER A 15 20.22 -30.70 -8.23
CA SER A 15 19.66 -29.34 -8.35
C SER A 15 18.16 -29.32 -8.69
N ILE A 16 17.69 -30.23 -9.53
CA ILE A 16 16.28 -30.34 -9.89
C ILE A 16 15.51 -31.02 -8.76
N ASP A 17 16.09 -31.98 -8.10
CA ASP A 17 15.48 -32.64 -6.94
C ASP A 17 15.34 -31.65 -5.77
N ALA A 18 16.34 -30.78 -5.55
CA ALA A 18 16.24 -29.68 -4.56
C ALA A 18 15.13 -28.69 -4.93
N LEU A 19 15.03 -28.26 -6.20
CA LEU A 19 13.96 -27.40 -6.67
C LEU A 19 12.57 -28.05 -6.47
N ARG A 20 12.44 -29.32 -6.81
CA ARG A 20 11.23 -30.11 -6.62
C ARG A 20 10.85 -30.17 -5.13
N GLN A 21 11.81 -30.44 -4.24
CA GLN A 21 11.57 -30.43 -2.79
C GLN A 21 11.12 -29.08 -2.26
N ILE A 22 11.73 -27.98 -2.74
CA ILE A 22 11.31 -26.61 -2.39
C ILE A 22 9.85 -26.37 -2.77
N ILE A 23 9.46 -26.72 -4.01
CA ILE A 23 8.10 -26.52 -4.53
C ILE A 23 7.11 -27.39 -3.78
N THR A 24 7.41 -28.69 -3.61
CA THR A 24 6.52 -29.64 -2.93
C THR A 24 6.34 -29.30 -1.45
N SER A 25 7.36 -28.75 -0.80
CA SER A 25 7.29 -28.32 0.60
C SER A 25 6.38 -27.10 0.83
N ALA A 26 6.01 -26.41 -0.25
CA ALA A 26 5.04 -25.30 -0.25
C ALA A 26 3.64 -25.76 -0.69
N ASP A 27 3.38 -27.08 -0.67
CA ASP A 27 2.11 -27.73 -1.05
C ASP A 27 1.70 -27.48 -2.52
N LEU A 28 2.69 -27.15 -3.38
CA LEU A 28 2.50 -26.94 -4.80
C LEU A 28 2.78 -28.23 -5.57
N GLY A 29 1.81 -28.67 -6.36
CA GLY A 29 1.96 -29.84 -7.23
C GLY A 29 2.94 -29.54 -8.39
N CYS A 30 4.02 -30.33 -8.52
CA CYS A 30 4.93 -30.23 -9.64
C CYS A 30 5.15 -31.56 -10.33
N GLU A 31 5.35 -31.54 -11.64
CA GLU A 31 5.68 -32.68 -12.47
C GLU A 31 6.99 -32.37 -13.22
N VAL A 32 7.89 -33.36 -13.24
CA VAL A 32 9.14 -33.25 -14.01
C VAL A 32 8.97 -34.02 -15.31
N ILE A 33 9.17 -33.35 -16.44
CA ILE A 33 8.98 -33.94 -17.78
C ILE A 33 10.22 -33.69 -18.63
N ASN A 34 10.60 -34.73 -19.39
CA ASN A 34 11.62 -34.59 -20.42
C ASN A 34 11.05 -33.84 -21.64
N PRO A 35 11.77 -32.88 -22.24
CA PRO A 35 11.37 -32.16 -23.45
C PRO A 35 10.88 -33.04 -24.60
N ASP A 36 11.43 -34.22 -24.76
CA ASP A 36 11.05 -35.19 -25.81
C ASP A 36 9.68 -35.85 -25.54
N GLU A 37 9.30 -36.00 -24.27
CA GLU A 37 7.98 -36.48 -23.86
C GLU A 37 6.90 -35.40 -24.04
N LEU A 38 7.26 -34.14 -23.80
CA LEU A 38 6.42 -32.98 -24.05
C LEU A 38 5.98 -32.91 -25.53
N ALA A 39 6.87 -33.35 -26.46
CA ALA A 39 6.57 -33.36 -27.90
C ALA A 39 5.43 -34.32 -28.25
N ARG A 40 5.22 -35.38 -27.45
CA ARG A 40 4.21 -36.42 -27.69
C ARG A 40 2.89 -36.17 -26.99
N ARG A 41 2.90 -35.56 -25.79
CA ARG A 41 1.71 -35.38 -24.94
C ARG A 41 0.95 -34.07 -25.12
N GLY A 42 1.60 -33.04 -25.69
CA GLY A 42 1.06 -31.68 -25.66
C GLY A 42 1.09 -31.08 -24.24
N LEU A 43 1.13 -29.76 -24.14
CA LEU A 43 0.98 -29.07 -22.85
C LEU A 43 -0.51 -28.86 -22.57
N PRO A 44 -1.00 -29.18 -21.36
CA PRO A 44 -2.33 -28.74 -20.96
C PRO A 44 -2.34 -27.21 -20.87
N ALA A 45 -3.45 -26.60 -21.26
CA ALA A 45 -3.63 -25.17 -21.17
C ALA A 45 -3.37 -24.68 -19.72
N THR A 46 -2.60 -23.60 -19.58
CA THR A 46 -2.39 -22.90 -18.32
C THR A 46 -1.49 -23.60 -17.27
N GLN A 47 -0.21 -23.79 -17.56
CA GLN A 47 0.77 -24.25 -16.56
C GLN A 47 2.00 -23.34 -16.50
N LEU A 48 2.60 -23.22 -15.32
CA LEU A 48 3.91 -22.61 -15.16
C LEU A 48 4.98 -23.62 -15.63
N GLY A 49 5.76 -23.24 -16.63
CA GLY A 49 6.85 -24.07 -17.15
C GLY A 49 8.20 -23.60 -16.64
N LEU A 50 8.83 -24.36 -15.75
CA LEU A 50 10.21 -24.14 -15.30
C LEU A 50 11.15 -24.89 -16.28
N VAL A 51 11.88 -24.13 -17.08
CA VAL A 51 12.76 -24.71 -18.13
C VAL A 51 14.20 -24.71 -17.65
N ASP A 52 14.75 -25.90 -17.36
CA ASP A 52 16.15 -26.07 -17.01
C ASP A 52 17.04 -25.79 -18.25
N VAL A 53 17.88 -24.78 -18.12
CA VAL A 53 18.79 -24.34 -19.19
C VAL A 53 20.05 -25.21 -19.29
N THR A 54 20.25 -26.18 -18.39
CA THR A 54 21.44 -27.01 -18.32
C THR A 54 21.40 -28.10 -19.40
N GLY A 55 22.35 -28.04 -20.33
CA GLY A 55 22.47 -29.05 -21.38
C GLY A 55 21.48 -28.89 -22.55
N VAL A 56 20.81 -27.77 -22.66
CA VAL A 56 19.89 -27.40 -23.75
C VAL A 56 20.59 -26.38 -24.66
N SER A 57 20.41 -26.51 -25.99
CA SER A 57 20.87 -25.49 -26.92
C SER A 57 19.98 -24.24 -26.87
N GLN A 58 20.50 -23.10 -27.37
CA GLN A 58 19.72 -21.85 -27.42
C GLN A 58 18.43 -21.98 -28.21
N SER A 59 18.50 -22.65 -29.39
CA SER A 59 17.34 -22.87 -30.27
C SER A 59 16.28 -23.73 -29.57
N GLU A 60 16.72 -24.71 -28.82
CA GLU A 60 15.88 -25.65 -28.11
C GLU A 60 15.22 -24.99 -26.89
N PHE A 61 15.98 -24.21 -26.12
CA PHE A 61 15.45 -23.41 -25.03
C PHE A 61 14.34 -22.46 -25.52
N ARG A 62 14.60 -21.72 -26.61
CA ARG A 62 13.59 -20.84 -27.23
C ARG A 62 12.35 -21.60 -27.71
N ALA A 63 12.53 -22.77 -28.29
CA ALA A 63 11.43 -23.62 -28.74
C ALA A 63 10.57 -24.11 -27.55
N LEU A 64 11.19 -24.51 -26.44
CA LEU A 64 10.49 -24.92 -25.23
C LEU A 64 9.72 -23.77 -24.60
N CYS A 65 10.34 -22.61 -24.46
CA CYS A 65 9.67 -21.40 -23.95
C CYS A 65 8.50 -20.99 -24.83
N ALA A 66 8.67 -21.01 -26.15
CA ALA A 66 7.60 -20.68 -27.09
C ALA A 66 6.42 -21.67 -27.01
N ARG A 67 6.69 -22.95 -26.76
CA ARG A 67 5.63 -23.96 -26.55
C ARG A 67 4.86 -23.76 -25.25
N VAL A 68 5.55 -23.43 -24.16
CA VAL A 68 4.92 -23.08 -22.89
C VAL A 68 4.03 -21.83 -23.06
N ASP A 69 4.54 -20.80 -23.73
CA ASP A 69 3.79 -19.55 -24.01
C ASP A 69 2.57 -19.80 -24.93
N ALA A 70 2.72 -20.65 -25.93
CA ALA A 70 1.63 -21.01 -26.84
C ALA A 70 0.51 -21.84 -26.18
N SER A 71 0.81 -22.54 -25.08
CA SER A 71 -0.18 -23.25 -24.28
C SER A 71 -0.88 -22.37 -23.24
N GLY A 72 -0.56 -21.06 -23.19
CA GLY A 72 -1.07 -20.13 -22.20
C GLY A 72 -0.31 -20.18 -20.86
N GLY A 73 0.81 -20.93 -20.80
CA GLY A 73 1.68 -21.01 -19.63
C GLY A 73 2.71 -19.87 -19.59
N LEU A 74 3.34 -19.68 -18.44
CA LEU A 74 4.46 -18.74 -18.27
C LEU A 74 5.78 -19.54 -18.20
N PRO A 75 6.72 -19.39 -19.15
CA PRO A 75 8.03 -20.01 -19.06
C PRO A 75 8.95 -19.21 -18.15
N ILE A 76 9.63 -19.94 -17.23
CA ILE A 76 10.67 -19.41 -16.34
C ILE A 76 11.94 -20.23 -16.55
N ALA A 77 13.06 -19.57 -16.79
CA ALA A 77 14.36 -20.25 -16.93
C ALA A 77 14.87 -20.68 -15.54
N VAL A 78 15.34 -21.92 -15.42
CA VAL A 78 16.02 -22.41 -14.23
C VAL A 78 17.53 -22.44 -14.50
N VAL A 79 18.28 -21.66 -13.72
CA VAL A 79 19.73 -21.45 -13.88
C VAL A 79 20.45 -22.12 -12.71
N PRO A 80 21.48 -22.95 -12.95
CA PRO A 80 22.26 -23.57 -11.89
C PRO A 80 23.06 -22.54 -11.09
N SER A 81 23.24 -22.79 -9.78
CA SER A 81 23.93 -21.92 -8.84
C SER A 81 25.41 -21.60 -9.19
N ASP A 82 26.04 -22.46 -9.98
CA ASP A 82 27.45 -22.29 -10.38
C ASP A 82 27.65 -21.42 -11.62
N GLY A 83 26.63 -20.73 -12.10
CA GLY A 83 26.59 -19.72 -13.19
C GLY A 83 27.65 -19.77 -14.30
N ARG A 84 28.72 -20.56 -14.09
CA ARG A 84 29.87 -20.69 -14.97
C ARG A 84 29.65 -21.62 -16.17
N ARG A 85 28.58 -22.40 -16.17
CA ARG A 85 28.24 -23.36 -17.24
C ARG A 85 27.23 -22.86 -18.25
N LEU A 86 26.66 -21.68 -18.05
CA LEU A 86 25.80 -21.07 -19.05
C LEU A 86 26.66 -20.53 -20.19
N THR A 87 26.46 -21.02 -21.40
CA THR A 87 27.05 -20.38 -22.57
C THR A 87 26.59 -18.93 -22.62
N GLN A 88 27.49 -18.01 -22.99
CA GLN A 88 27.19 -16.57 -23.11
C GLN A 88 25.94 -16.33 -23.97
N THR A 89 25.66 -17.24 -24.89
CA THR A 89 24.54 -17.27 -25.80
C THR A 89 23.20 -17.57 -25.11
N ILE A 90 23.14 -18.53 -24.16
CA ILE A 90 21.93 -18.84 -23.39
C ILE A 90 21.64 -17.70 -22.39
N ARG A 91 22.70 -17.19 -21.76
CA ARG A 91 22.60 -15.98 -20.92
C ARG A 91 21.95 -14.84 -21.71
N LYS A 92 22.48 -14.57 -22.90
CA LYS A 92 21.95 -13.54 -23.79
C LYS A 92 20.48 -13.79 -24.15
N SER A 93 20.08 -15.02 -24.43
CA SER A 93 18.68 -15.36 -24.75
C SER A 93 17.73 -15.22 -23.56
N VAL A 94 18.12 -15.66 -22.36
CA VAL A 94 17.32 -15.47 -21.13
C VAL A 94 17.10 -13.98 -20.88
N TRP A 95 18.15 -13.15 -21.08
CA TRP A 95 18.09 -11.71 -20.82
C TRP A 95 17.48 -10.91 -21.97
N GLU A 96 17.80 -11.24 -23.25
CA GLU A 96 17.29 -10.49 -24.41
C GLU A 96 15.84 -10.88 -24.78
N ASP A 97 15.47 -12.16 -24.62
CA ASP A 97 14.09 -12.59 -24.85
C ASP A 97 13.18 -12.33 -23.64
N GLY A 98 13.76 -11.87 -22.53
CA GLY A 98 13.05 -11.38 -21.36
C GLY A 98 12.29 -12.47 -20.59
N TRP A 99 12.88 -13.65 -20.46
CA TRP A 99 12.31 -14.71 -19.64
C TRP A 99 12.67 -14.47 -18.16
N ALA A 100 11.71 -14.64 -17.27
CA ALA A 100 12.01 -14.69 -15.84
C ALA A 100 12.98 -15.85 -15.57
N ALA A 101 13.91 -15.67 -14.62
CA ALA A 101 14.89 -16.71 -14.30
C ALA A 101 14.90 -17.00 -12.79
N ILE A 102 14.99 -18.28 -12.44
CA ILE A 102 15.26 -18.76 -11.09
C ILE A 102 16.72 -19.20 -11.04
N ASP A 103 17.52 -18.55 -10.20
CA ASP A 103 18.87 -19.01 -9.87
C ASP A 103 18.78 -19.97 -8.65
N LEU A 104 19.21 -21.21 -8.83
CA LEU A 104 19.18 -22.24 -7.79
C LEU A 104 20.15 -21.95 -6.63
N GLY A 105 21.03 -20.94 -6.74
CA GLY A 105 21.83 -20.42 -5.64
C GLY A 105 21.11 -19.43 -4.72
N GLN A 106 19.89 -19.03 -5.07
CA GLN A 106 19.08 -18.14 -4.23
C GLN A 106 18.49 -18.86 -3.01
N SER A 107 18.01 -18.08 -2.04
CA SER A 107 17.32 -18.66 -0.87
C SER A 107 16.02 -19.36 -1.28
N ARG A 108 15.60 -20.33 -0.47
CA ARG A 108 14.33 -21.05 -0.66
C ARG A 108 13.14 -20.11 -0.80
N GLU A 109 13.10 -19.08 0.03
CA GLU A 109 12.04 -18.05 0.06
C GLU A 109 12.00 -17.25 -1.25
N ALA A 110 13.17 -16.89 -1.80
CA ALA A 110 13.27 -16.17 -3.06
C ALA A 110 12.79 -17.03 -4.24
N ILE A 111 13.16 -18.30 -4.29
CA ILE A 111 12.69 -19.25 -5.31
C ILE A 111 11.16 -19.40 -5.23
N LEU A 112 10.61 -19.61 -4.04
CA LEU A 112 9.16 -19.73 -3.85
C LEU A 112 8.42 -18.45 -4.21
N ALA A 113 8.99 -17.28 -3.94
CA ALA A 113 8.38 -16.01 -4.33
C ALA A 113 8.26 -15.90 -5.86
N ILE A 114 9.31 -16.25 -6.63
CA ILE A 114 9.28 -16.23 -8.10
C ILE A 114 8.25 -17.23 -8.64
N VAL A 115 8.22 -18.45 -8.09
CA VAL A 115 7.25 -19.48 -8.48
C VAL A 115 5.82 -19.04 -8.19
N LYS A 116 5.54 -18.50 -7.02
CA LYS A 116 4.21 -17.99 -6.65
C LYS A 116 3.76 -16.85 -7.55
N VAL A 117 4.65 -15.92 -7.86
CA VAL A 117 4.38 -14.82 -8.81
C VAL A 117 4.05 -15.39 -10.20
N GLY A 118 4.83 -16.35 -10.69
CA GLY A 118 4.57 -17.01 -11.97
C GLY A 118 3.21 -17.71 -12.03
N LEU A 119 2.85 -18.47 -10.99
CA LEU A 119 1.56 -19.15 -10.90
C LEU A 119 0.38 -18.16 -10.91
N ARG A 120 0.54 -17.01 -10.27
CA ARG A 120 -0.47 -15.94 -10.28
C ARG A 120 -0.66 -15.32 -11.65
N GLN A 121 0.42 -15.13 -12.41
CA GLN A 121 0.36 -14.60 -13.78
C GLN A 121 -0.41 -15.53 -14.72
N VAL A 122 -0.45 -16.83 -14.44
CA VAL A 122 -1.15 -17.85 -15.24
C VAL A 122 -2.61 -18.07 -14.79
N GLY A 123 -3.08 -17.36 -13.76
CA GLY A 123 -4.47 -17.45 -13.29
C GLY A 123 -4.79 -18.70 -12.47
N PHE A 124 -3.77 -19.40 -11.95
CA PHE A 124 -3.91 -20.64 -11.17
C PHE A 124 -3.88 -20.43 -9.65
N SER A 125 -4.64 -19.47 -9.14
CA SER A 125 -4.88 -19.36 -7.70
C SER A 125 -6.23 -19.98 -7.31
N ARG A 126 -6.36 -21.30 -7.51
CA ARG A 126 -7.44 -22.07 -6.87
C ARG A 126 -6.86 -23.34 -6.24
N GLY A 127 -6.73 -23.30 -4.92
CA GLY A 127 -6.62 -24.48 -4.08
C GLY A 127 -5.21 -24.84 -3.61
N ALA A 128 -4.72 -24.13 -2.64
CA ALA A 128 -3.95 -24.65 -1.51
C ALA A 128 -4.18 -23.68 -0.36
N ASP A 129 -4.65 -24.17 0.77
CA ASP A 129 -4.86 -23.42 1.99
C ASP A 129 -3.65 -22.57 2.35
N GLY A 130 -3.85 -21.29 2.50
CA GLY A 130 -2.82 -20.38 2.94
C GLY A 130 -2.64 -19.18 2.01
N GLU A 131 -3.51 -18.18 2.19
CA GLU A 131 -3.26 -16.79 1.88
C GLU A 131 -3.08 -16.45 0.38
N THR A 132 -4.16 -16.57 -0.39
CA THR A 132 -4.36 -15.71 -1.57
C THR A 132 -4.16 -14.27 -1.14
N PRO A 133 -3.51 -13.39 -1.96
CA PRO A 133 -3.67 -11.97 -1.72
C PRO A 133 -5.16 -11.74 -1.67
N GLU A 134 -5.67 -11.32 -0.52
CA GLU A 134 -7.04 -10.90 -0.42
C GLU A 134 -7.20 -9.72 -1.35
N ILE A 135 -7.58 -10.01 -2.60
CA ILE A 135 -8.34 -9.01 -3.35
C ILE A 135 -9.69 -9.10 -2.66
N ASP A 136 -9.84 -8.29 -1.64
CA ASP A 136 -11.12 -8.05 -1.02
C ASP A 136 -12.12 -7.68 -2.12
N ASP A 137 -13.39 -8.03 -1.96
CA ASP A 137 -14.48 -7.64 -2.87
C ASP A 137 -14.47 -6.11 -3.13
N SER A 138 -13.90 -5.34 -2.21
CA SER A 138 -13.63 -3.89 -2.36
C SER A 138 -12.39 -3.55 -3.23
N GLY A 139 -11.66 -4.55 -3.74
CA GLY A 139 -10.51 -4.34 -4.65
C GLY A 139 -9.19 -3.99 -3.96
N ILE A 140 -9.04 -4.23 -2.66
CA ILE A 140 -7.79 -4.01 -1.93
C ILE A 140 -6.85 -5.19 -2.18
N VAL A 141 -5.64 -4.87 -2.70
CA VAL A 141 -4.57 -5.84 -2.95
C VAL A 141 -3.50 -5.66 -1.88
N ALA A 142 -3.34 -6.66 -0.99
CA ALA A 142 -2.31 -6.62 0.05
C ALA A 142 -2.01 -8.02 0.62
N GLU A 143 -0.74 -8.24 0.99
CA GLU A 143 -0.24 -9.47 1.62
C GLU A 143 0.64 -9.20 2.83
N SER A 144 1.05 -7.95 3.03
CA SER A 144 1.97 -7.62 4.12
C SER A 144 1.34 -7.89 5.50
N PRO A 145 2.14 -8.27 6.50
CA PRO A 145 1.65 -8.46 7.88
C PRO A 145 0.93 -7.23 8.42
N ALA A 146 1.41 -6.03 8.07
CA ALA A 146 0.80 -4.77 8.47
C ALA A 146 -0.63 -4.62 7.91
N MET A 147 -0.83 -4.96 6.63
CA MET A 147 -2.17 -4.90 6.04
C MET A 147 -3.09 -6.02 6.52
N ARG A 148 -2.57 -7.22 6.82
CA ARG A 148 -3.36 -8.28 7.46
C ARG A 148 -3.92 -7.84 8.83
N GLU A 149 -3.15 -7.08 9.58
CA GLU A 149 -3.63 -6.50 10.84
C GLU A 149 -4.75 -5.47 10.60
N VAL A 150 -4.59 -4.61 9.59
CA VAL A 150 -5.65 -3.69 9.16
C VAL A 150 -6.93 -4.44 8.82
N PHE A 151 -6.88 -5.52 8.02
CA PHE A 151 -8.06 -6.31 7.67
C PHE A 151 -8.73 -6.95 8.88
N ARG A 152 -7.95 -7.50 9.82
CA ARG A 152 -8.52 -8.02 11.07
C ARG A 152 -9.26 -6.95 11.88
N HIS A 153 -8.77 -5.72 11.88
CA HIS A 153 -9.47 -4.60 12.51
C HIS A 153 -10.71 -4.20 11.71
N VAL A 154 -10.64 -4.17 10.38
CA VAL A 154 -11.82 -3.91 9.51
C VAL A 154 -12.94 -4.89 9.83
N ASP A 155 -12.67 -6.21 9.90
CA ASP A 155 -13.65 -7.24 10.20
C ASP A 155 -14.33 -7.02 11.57
N ARG A 156 -13.53 -6.69 12.58
CA ARG A 156 -14.06 -6.42 13.94
C ARG A 156 -14.88 -5.13 13.99
N MET A 157 -14.44 -4.09 13.28
CA MET A 157 -15.09 -2.78 13.27
C MET A 157 -16.33 -2.78 12.36
N ALA A 158 -16.37 -3.63 11.34
CA ALA A 158 -17.48 -3.68 10.39
C ALA A 158 -18.82 -3.99 11.08
N SER A 159 -18.83 -4.93 12.03
CA SER A 159 -20.01 -5.31 12.80
C SER A 159 -20.44 -4.25 13.84
N ALA A 160 -19.55 -3.33 14.22
CA ALA A 160 -19.89 -2.27 15.14
C ALA A 160 -20.58 -1.11 14.41
N GLY A 161 -21.71 -0.63 14.91
CA GLY A 161 -22.41 0.54 14.37
C GLY A 161 -21.74 1.89 14.68
N ALA A 162 -20.64 1.88 15.47
CA ALA A 162 -19.93 3.07 15.91
C ALA A 162 -19.19 3.79 14.77
N PRO A 163 -18.96 5.12 14.90
CA PRO A 163 -18.10 5.86 13.97
C PRO A 163 -16.68 5.29 13.93
N VAL A 164 -16.09 5.29 12.73
CA VAL A 164 -14.71 4.83 12.49
C VAL A 164 -13.89 5.98 11.91
N MET A 165 -12.74 6.26 12.52
CA MET A 165 -11.75 7.21 12.01
C MET A 165 -10.63 6.45 11.31
N VAL A 166 -10.45 6.68 10.01
CA VAL A 166 -9.39 6.08 9.18
C VAL A 166 -8.25 7.07 9.02
N LEU A 167 -7.11 6.79 9.64
CA LEU A 167 -5.92 7.63 9.60
C LEU A 167 -4.89 7.07 8.61
N GLY A 168 -4.22 7.94 7.88
CA GLY A 168 -3.15 7.54 6.97
C GLY A 168 -2.79 8.61 5.97
N GLU A 169 -1.59 8.53 5.43
CA GLU A 169 -1.10 9.48 4.43
C GLU A 169 -1.99 9.53 3.18
N THR A 170 -1.86 10.61 2.43
CA THR A 170 -2.58 10.74 1.15
C THR A 170 -2.18 9.60 0.19
N GLY A 171 -3.18 9.00 -0.46
CA GLY A 171 -2.94 7.94 -1.45
C GLY A 171 -2.71 6.54 -0.87
N THR A 172 -2.92 6.30 0.43
CA THR A 172 -2.77 4.98 1.08
C THR A 172 -3.93 4.01 0.86
N GLY A 173 -5.07 4.49 0.33
CA GLY A 173 -6.25 3.67 0.07
C GLY A 173 -7.36 3.80 1.12
N LYS A 174 -7.44 4.93 1.85
CA LYS A 174 -8.46 5.18 2.90
C LYS A 174 -9.90 4.95 2.41
N GLU A 175 -10.23 5.38 1.18
CA GLU A 175 -11.57 5.19 0.61
C GLU A 175 -11.90 3.70 0.38
N LEU A 176 -10.93 2.90 -0.11
CA LEU A 176 -11.14 1.47 -0.31
C LEU A 176 -11.41 0.76 1.02
N VAL A 177 -10.69 1.13 2.06
CA VAL A 177 -10.90 0.60 3.42
C VAL A 177 -12.26 1.03 3.98
N ALA A 178 -12.69 2.27 3.75
CA ALA A 178 -14.02 2.72 4.14
C ALA A 178 -15.13 1.95 3.41
N ARG A 179 -14.93 1.63 2.14
CA ARG A 179 -15.84 0.80 1.35
C ARG A 179 -15.90 -0.63 1.87
N SER A 180 -14.74 -1.24 2.20
CA SER A 180 -14.66 -2.56 2.81
C SER A 180 -15.38 -2.61 4.18
N LEU A 181 -15.24 -1.57 5.01
CA LEU A 181 -16.00 -1.44 6.27
C LEU A 181 -17.52 -1.42 6.04
N HIS A 182 -17.98 -0.78 4.97
CA HIS A 182 -19.40 -0.75 4.61
C HIS A 182 -19.88 -2.11 4.10
N GLU A 183 -19.19 -2.70 3.14
CA GLU A 183 -19.56 -3.97 2.48
C GLU A 183 -19.62 -5.15 3.45
N ARG A 184 -18.77 -5.13 4.50
CA ARG A 184 -18.74 -6.15 5.56
C ARG A 184 -19.66 -5.84 6.74
N SER A 185 -20.39 -4.72 6.72
CA SER A 185 -21.30 -4.31 7.80
C SER A 185 -22.72 -4.82 7.59
N GLU A 186 -23.54 -4.74 8.63
CA GLU A 186 -24.99 -4.98 8.54
C GLU A 186 -25.71 -3.99 7.59
N ARG A 187 -25.04 -2.86 7.26
CA ARG A 187 -25.56 -1.82 6.35
C ARG A 187 -25.07 -1.99 4.90
N SER A 188 -24.48 -3.12 4.55
CA SER A 188 -23.92 -3.40 3.22
C SER A 188 -24.94 -3.28 2.06
N LYS A 189 -26.21 -3.44 2.35
CA LYS A 189 -27.31 -3.28 1.38
C LYS A 189 -27.81 -1.81 1.27
N GLY A 190 -27.40 -0.95 2.18
CA GLY A 190 -27.74 0.46 2.19
C GLY A 190 -26.82 1.29 1.28
N PRO A 191 -27.09 2.59 1.16
CA PRO A 191 -26.26 3.47 0.35
C PRO A 191 -24.88 3.69 0.98
N PHE A 192 -23.82 3.71 0.15
CA PHE A 192 -22.49 4.21 0.50
C PHE A 192 -22.28 5.57 -0.16
N VAL A 193 -22.31 6.64 0.61
CA VAL A 193 -22.16 8.02 0.10
C VAL A 193 -20.80 8.55 0.51
N ALA A 194 -19.91 8.75 -0.48
CA ALA A 194 -18.59 9.32 -0.26
C ALA A 194 -18.60 10.82 -0.53
N VAL A 195 -17.98 11.57 0.37
CA VAL A 195 -17.83 13.03 0.28
C VAL A 195 -16.38 13.38 0.61
N ASN A 196 -15.71 14.07 -0.31
CA ASN A 196 -14.39 14.64 -0.05
C ASN A 196 -14.56 16.08 0.45
N CYS A 197 -14.30 16.33 1.73
CA CYS A 197 -14.49 17.63 2.36
C CYS A 197 -13.56 18.71 1.78
N GLY A 198 -12.34 18.36 1.41
CA GLY A 198 -11.37 19.29 0.82
C GLY A 198 -11.70 19.67 -0.65
N ALA A 199 -12.51 18.87 -1.34
CA ALA A 199 -12.91 19.17 -2.72
C ALA A 199 -14.12 20.11 -2.82
N ILE A 200 -14.83 20.34 -1.71
CA ILE A 200 -16.03 21.21 -1.70
C ILE A 200 -15.62 22.64 -1.30
N PRO A 201 -15.98 23.67 -2.08
CA PRO A 201 -15.77 25.03 -1.66
C PRO A 201 -16.41 25.31 -0.28
N VAL A 202 -15.67 26.01 0.60
CA VAL A 202 -16.08 26.27 1.99
C VAL A 202 -17.51 26.79 2.12
N GLN A 203 -17.93 27.68 1.20
CA GLN A 203 -19.26 28.30 1.19
C GLN A 203 -20.37 27.30 0.83
N LEU A 204 -20.04 26.21 0.15
CA LEU A 204 -21.01 25.21 -0.30
C LEU A 204 -21.02 23.95 0.58
N ALA A 205 -20.04 23.79 1.47
CA ALA A 205 -19.90 22.59 2.28
C ALA A 205 -21.16 22.27 3.09
N ALA A 206 -21.72 23.27 3.75
CA ALA A 206 -22.94 23.08 4.53
C ALA A 206 -24.15 22.73 3.63
N SER A 207 -24.32 23.39 2.49
CA SER A 207 -25.44 23.12 1.57
C SER A 207 -25.34 21.75 0.89
N GLU A 208 -24.14 21.29 0.56
CA GLU A 208 -23.95 19.96 -0.02
C GLU A 208 -24.13 18.84 1.00
N LEU A 209 -23.64 19.00 2.23
CA LEU A 209 -23.74 17.98 3.27
C LEU A 209 -25.16 17.88 3.85
N PHE A 210 -25.77 19.03 4.21
CA PHE A 210 -27.04 19.07 4.96
C PHE A 210 -28.26 19.33 4.06
N GLY A 211 -28.04 19.78 2.81
CA GLY A 211 -29.12 20.19 1.93
C GLY A 211 -29.67 21.57 2.26
N TYR A 212 -30.62 22.03 1.49
CA TYR A 212 -31.22 23.34 1.67
C TYR A 212 -32.71 23.39 1.23
N GLU A 213 -33.45 24.26 1.86
CA GLU A 213 -34.82 24.58 1.46
C GLU A 213 -34.85 25.74 0.47
N LYS A 214 -35.96 25.85 -0.27
CA LYS A 214 -36.19 26.97 -1.19
C LYS A 214 -36.08 28.30 -0.45
N GLY A 215 -35.23 29.21 -0.95
CA GLY A 215 -35.01 30.53 -0.34
C GLY A 215 -33.95 30.58 0.74
N ALA A 216 -33.23 29.49 1.00
CA ALA A 216 -32.15 29.43 2.03
C ALA A 216 -31.00 30.41 1.75
N PHE A 217 -30.72 30.69 0.49
CA PHE A 217 -29.72 31.67 0.03
C PHE A 217 -30.05 32.18 -1.36
N THR A 218 -29.37 33.23 -1.82
CA THR A 218 -29.54 33.79 -3.16
C THR A 218 -29.22 32.76 -4.23
N GLY A 219 -30.25 32.32 -5.00
CA GLY A 219 -30.13 31.25 -5.99
C GLY A 219 -30.74 29.90 -5.58
N ALA A 220 -31.22 29.74 -4.35
CA ALA A 220 -31.94 28.57 -3.90
C ALA A 220 -33.40 28.53 -4.42
N ASN A 221 -33.58 28.27 -5.71
CA ASN A 221 -34.90 28.26 -6.34
C ASN A 221 -35.76 27.03 -6.02
N THR A 222 -35.10 25.92 -5.65
CA THR A 222 -35.70 24.63 -5.27
C THR A 222 -35.10 24.13 -4.00
N SER A 223 -35.76 23.21 -3.30
CA SER A 223 -35.12 22.44 -2.19
C SER A 223 -34.26 21.32 -2.76
N LYS A 224 -33.16 20.98 -2.06
CA LYS A 224 -32.24 19.88 -2.43
C LYS A 224 -31.87 19.09 -1.18
N PRO A 225 -32.02 17.74 -1.17
CA PRO A 225 -31.53 16.90 -0.07
C PRO A 225 -30.01 16.90 -0.02
N GLY A 226 -29.45 16.85 1.20
CA GLY A 226 -28.01 16.78 1.42
C GLY A 226 -27.43 15.36 1.30
N ARG A 227 -26.11 15.26 1.33
CA ARG A 227 -25.40 13.99 1.28
C ARG A 227 -25.70 13.09 2.47
N ILE A 228 -25.90 13.68 3.65
CA ILE A 228 -26.26 12.95 4.88
C ILE A 228 -27.63 12.29 4.72
N GLU A 229 -28.60 13.01 4.19
CA GLU A 229 -29.93 12.49 3.91
C GLU A 229 -29.90 11.35 2.87
N GLN A 230 -29.04 11.47 1.83
CA GLN A 230 -28.82 10.42 0.82
C GLN A 230 -28.18 9.17 1.39
N ALA A 231 -27.42 9.29 2.50
CA ALA A 231 -26.76 8.16 3.19
C ALA A 231 -27.68 7.46 4.20
N ASN A 232 -28.93 7.88 4.35
CA ASN A 232 -29.84 7.32 5.35
C ASN A 232 -30.04 5.79 5.17
N GLY A 233 -29.96 5.05 6.25
CA GLY A 233 -29.96 3.57 6.27
C GLY A 233 -28.63 2.93 5.83
N GLY A 234 -27.61 3.74 5.51
CA GLY A 234 -26.33 3.26 5.01
C GLY A 234 -25.11 3.85 5.72
N THR A 235 -24.09 4.18 4.94
CA THR A 235 -22.82 4.72 5.44
C THR A 235 -22.44 6.02 4.72
N LEU A 236 -22.09 7.03 5.49
CA LEU A 236 -21.49 8.27 4.99
C LEU A 236 -19.97 8.19 5.20
N PHE A 237 -19.22 8.28 4.13
CA PHE A 237 -17.76 8.39 4.15
C PHE A 237 -17.35 9.85 3.95
N LEU A 238 -16.65 10.42 4.94
CA LEU A 238 -16.15 11.79 4.93
C LEU A 238 -14.62 11.74 4.77
N ASP A 239 -14.15 11.91 3.53
CA ASP A 239 -12.72 11.99 3.26
C ASP A 239 -12.18 13.39 3.56
N GLU A 240 -10.97 13.48 4.08
CA GLU A 240 -10.28 14.69 4.52
C GLU A 240 -11.16 15.53 5.47
N ILE A 241 -11.66 14.89 6.53
CA ILE A 241 -12.56 15.52 7.52
C ILE A 241 -11.94 16.75 8.20
N GLY A 242 -10.60 16.82 8.26
CA GLY A 242 -9.88 17.97 8.80
C GLY A 242 -10.12 19.28 8.04
N ASP A 243 -10.56 19.20 6.77
CA ASP A 243 -10.85 20.36 5.93
C ASP A 243 -12.28 20.86 6.07
N LEU A 244 -13.09 20.23 6.95
CA LEU A 244 -14.49 20.60 7.14
C LEU A 244 -14.60 21.98 7.82
N PRO A 245 -15.32 22.96 7.22
CA PRO A 245 -15.49 24.28 7.82
C PRO A 245 -16.17 24.24 9.18
N ALA A 246 -15.81 25.16 10.09
CA ALA A 246 -16.31 25.21 11.48
C ALA A 246 -17.85 25.19 11.59
N GLN A 247 -18.54 25.88 10.70
CA GLN A 247 -20.01 25.84 10.67
C GLN A 247 -20.55 24.44 10.36
N ALA A 248 -19.97 23.76 9.39
CA ALA A 248 -20.36 22.39 9.03
C ALA A 248 -20.01 21.38 10.13
N GLN A 249 -18.90 21.59 10.88
CA GLN A 249 -18.56 20.78 12.05
C GLN A 249 -19.67 20.84 13.12
N THR A 250 -20.24 22.02 13.35
CA THR A 250 -21.34 22.20 14.34
C THR A 250 -22.60 21.42 13.94
N TYR A 251 -22.99 21.50 12.66
CA TYR A 251 -24.15 20.75 12.16
C TYR A 251 -23.89 19.23 12.16
N LEU A 252 -22.69 18.79 11.77
CA LEU A 252 -22.34 17.39 11.79
C LEU A 252 -22.37 16.80 13.21
N LEU A 253 -21.88 17.55 14.20
CA LEU A 253 -21.95 17.16 15.59
C LEU A 253 -23.39 16.89 16.04
N ARG A 254 -24.33 17.77 15.68
CA ARG A 254 -25.75 17.59 16.00
C ARG A 254 -26.32 16.30 15.35
N VAL A 255 -26.00 16.05 14.08
CA VAL A 255 -26.43 14.81 13.41
C VAL A 255 -25.90 13.57 14.11
N ILE A 256 -24.62 13.55 14.53
CA ILE A 256 -24.04 12.38 15.22
C ILE A 256 -24.64 12.18 16.61
N GLN A 257 -24.98 13.26 17.31
CA GLN A 257 -25.47 13.18 18.69
C GLN A 257 -26.97 12.88 18.78
N GLU A 258 -27.76 13.52 17.94
CA GLU A 258 -29.22 13.53 18.01
C GLU A 258 -29.89 12.63 16.97
N GLY A 259 -29.15 12.22 15.93
CA GLY A 259 -29.72 11.45 14.83
C GLY A 259 -30.72 12.22 14.00
N VAL A 260 -30.68 13.56 14.02
CA VAL A 260 -31.56 14.44 13.27
C VAL A 260 -30.77 15.45 12.45
N LEU A 261 -31.31 15.78 11.30
CA LEU A 261 -30.77 16.74 10.33
C LEU A 261 -31.76 17.89 10.14
N GLU A 262 -31.28 19.11 10.07
CA GLU A 262 -32.01 20.25 9.56
C GLU A 262 -31.40 20.75 8.27
N ARG A 263 -32.20 20.95 7.22
CA ARG A 263 -31.76 21.60 5.98
C ARG A 263 -31.50 23.08 6.20
N LEU A 264 -30.53 23.64 5.47
CA LEU A 264 -30.29 25.08 5.55
C LEU A 264 -31.52 25.87 5.19
N GLY A 265 -31.89 26.86 6.04
CA GLY A 265 -33.13 27.64 5.86
C GLY A 265 -34.40 26.89 6.22
N GLY A 266 -34.33 25.63 6.59
CA GLY A 266 -35.44 24.82 7.07
C GLY A 266 -35.72 25.02 8.56
N ARG A 267 -36.84 24.47 9.03
CA ARG A 267 -37.24 24.42 10.45
C ARG A 267 -37.69 23.01 10.85
N HIS A 268 -37.60 22.05 9.94
CA HIS A 268 -38.04 20.68 10.19
C HIS A 268 -36.85 19.78 10.48
N GLU A 269 -36.93 19.08 11.56
CA GLU A 269 -36.01 18.01 11.91
C GLU A 269 -36.33 16.77 11.07
N ILE A 270 -35.32 16.24 10.38
CA ILE A 270 -35.39 15.04 9.55
C ILE A 270 -34.61 13.95 10.28
N PRO A 271 -35.24 12.89 10.78
CA PRO A 271 -34.52 11.80 11.41
C PRO A 271 -33.66 11.07 10.37
N VAL A 272 -32.41 10.79 10.74
CA VAL A 272 -31.43 10.08 9.90
C VAL A 272 -30.71 9.02 10.72
N ASP A 273 -30.59 7.84 10.13
CA ASP A 273 -29.82 6.73 10.68
C ASP A 273 -28.62 6.42 9.76
N VAL A 274 -27.48 7.03 10.04
CA VAL A 274 -26.31 6.98 9.17
C VAL A 274 -25.08 6.54 9.98
N ARG A 275 -24.37 5.52 9.50
CA ARG A 275 -23.06 5.18 10.01
C ARG A 275 -22.01 6.13 9.44
N ILE A 276 -21.16 6.70 10.29
CA ILE A 276 -20.11 7.62 9.88
C ILE A 276 -18.76 6.89 9.79
N VAL A 277 -18.08 7.03 8.66
CA VAL A 277 -16.66 6.68 8.49
C VAL A 277 -15.95 7.96 8.06
N ALA A 278 -15.01 8.45 8.87
CA ALA A 278 -14.25 9.66 8.57
C ALA A 278 -12.79 9.30 8.26
N ALA A 279 -12.16 10.01 7.33
CA ALA A 279 -10.77 9.81 6.99
C ALA A 279 -10.00 11.12 6.97
N THR A 280 -8.73 11.07 7.37
CA THR A 280 -7.82 12.22 7.29
C THR A 280 -6.36 11.80 7.28
N HIS A 281 -5.50 12.66 6.74
CA HIS A 281 -4.05 12.56 6.87
C HIS A 281 -3.50 13.58 7.88
N VAL A 282 -4.33 14.51 8.36
CA VAL A 282 -3.94 15.59 9.27
C VAL A 282 -4.05 15.14 10.72
N ASP A 283 -3.16 15.61 11.57
CA ASP A 283 -3.28 15.49 13.03
C ASP A 283 -4.42 16.37 13.54
N LEU A 284 -5.57 15.74 13.84
CA LEU A 284 -6.75 16.45 14.33
C LEU A 284 -6.56 17.00 15.74
N HIS A 285 -5.71 16.41 16.58
CA HIS A 285 -5.41 16.96 17.90
C HIS A 285 -4.67 18.29 17.78
N ALA A 286 -3.69 18.36 16.88
CA ALA A 286 -3.03 19.63 16.57
C ALA A 286 -4.00 20.65 15.93
N ALA A 287 -4.94 20.22 15.09
CA ALA A 287 -5.98 21.08 14.54
C ALA A 287 -6.92 21.64 15.64
N VAL A 288 -7.27 20.84 16.64
CA VAL A 288 -8.04 21.29 17.81
C VAL A 288 -7.28 22.36 18.59
N GLN A 289 -5.99 22.17 18.82
CA GLN A 289 -5.18 23.17 19.54
C GLN A 289 -5.10 24.52 18.80
N ARG A 290 -5.11 24.50 17.45
CA ARG A 290 -5.16 25.71 16.63
C ARG A 290 -6.55 26.35 16.52
N GLY A 291 -7.60 25.64 16.95
CA GLY A 291 -8.99 26.09 16.80
C GLY A 291 -9.60 25.80 15.43
N ASP A 292 -8.92 25.03 14.56
CA ASP A 292 -9.38 24.66 13.23
C ASP A 292 -10.41 23.52 13.29
N PHE A 293 -10.38 22.70 14.35
CA PHE A 293 -11.30 21.58 14.55
C PHE A 293 -11.87 21.57 15.97
N ARG A 294 -13.13 21.16 16.12
CA ARG A 294 -13.80 21.13 17.42
C ARG A 294 -13.45 19.84 18.17
N LEU A 295 -13.12 19.97 19.46
CA LEU A 295 -12.80 18.85 20.32
C LEU A 295 -13.99 17.90 20.55
N ASP A 296 -15.20 18.46 20.71
CA ASP A 296 -16.41 17.68 20.92
C ASP A 296 -16.76 16.80 19.72
N LEU A 297 -16.58 17.31 18.50
CA LEU A 297 -16.75 16.55 17.28
C LEU A 297 -15.68 15.46 17.15
N LEU A 298 -14.42 15.77 17.47
CA LEU A 298 -13.33 14.78 17.43
C LEU A 298 -13.64 13.57 18.32
N HIS A 299 -14.08 13.78 19.56
CA HIS A 299 -14.44 12.70 20.48
C HIS A 299 -15.63 11.85 20.00
N ARG A 300 -16.52 12.42 19.20
CA ARG A 300 -17.66 11.66 18.63
C ARG A 300 -17.29 10.88 17.37
N LEU A 301 -16.30 11.35 16.60
CA LEU A 301 -15.81 10.67 15.40
C LEU A 301 -14.75 9.61 15.72
N GLN A 302 -13.89 9.85 16.69
CA GLN A 302 -12.76 8.98 17.07
C GLN A 302 -13.16 7.94 18.12
N VAL A 303 -14.24 7.20 17.87
CA VAL A 303 -14.67 6.08 18.73
C VAL A 303 -13.86 4.82 18.42
N LEU A 304 -13.72 4.52 17.12
CA LEU A 304 -12.86 3.45 16.62
C LEU A 304 -11.82 4.07 15.70
N GLU A 305 -10.56 3.70 15.89
CA GLU A 305 -9.45 4.23 15.09
C GLU A 305 -8.81 3.10 14.27
N LEU A 306 -8.65 3.33 12.97
CA LEU A 306 -7.97 2.44 12.05
C LEU A 306 -6.84 3.21 11.35
N ARG A 307 -5.60 2.78 11.55
CA ARG A 307 -4.43 3.42 10.98
C ARG A 307 -3.89 2.61 9.79
N LEU A 308 -3.83 3.24 8.61
CA LEU A 308 -3.26 2.63 7.42
C LEU A 308 -1.76 2.93 7.35
N PRO A 309 -0.92 1.90 7.22
CA PRO A 309 0.51 2.10 7.03
C PRO A 309 0.78 2.73 5.65
N PRO A 310 1.78 3.61 5.51
CA PRO A 310 2.23 4.10 4.22
C PRO A 310 2.86 2.96 3.39
N LEU A 311 2.92 3.13 2.06
CA LEU A 311 3.36 2.08 1.15
C LEU A 311 4.78 1.58 1.44
N ARG A 312 5.69 2.45 1.86
CA ARG A 312 7.07 2.11 2.28
C ARG A 312 7.16 1.12 3.46
N GLU A 313 6.10 1.01 4.27
CA GLU A 313 6.01 0.09 5.41
C GLU A 313 5.31 -1.23 5.06
N ARG A 314 4.83 -1.38 3.82
CA ARG A 314 4.09 -2.57 3.35
C ARG A 314 4.96 -3.60 2.63
N GLY A 315 6.27 -3.39 2.57
CA GLY A 315 7.25 -4.37 2.04
C GLY A 315 6.84 -5.00 0.70
N ALA A 316 6.46 -6.27 0.73
CA ALA A 316 6.11 -7.05 -0.47
C ALA A 316 4.91 -6.50 -1.26
N ASP A 317 4.00 -5.74 -0.62
CA ASP A 317 2.83 -5.19 -1.29
C ASP A 317 3.20 -4.19 -2.39
N VAL A 318 4.36 -3.53 -2.30
CA VAL A 318 4.82 -2.57 -3.31
C VAL A 318 4.88 -3.23 -4.69
N MET A 319 5.53 -4.40 -4.76
CA MET A 319 5.69 -5.13 -6.03
C MET A 319 4.37 -5.76 -6.48
N LEU A 320 3.57 -6.26 -5.53
CA LEU A 320 2.26 -6.84 -5.81
C LEU A 320 1.32 -5.80 -6.43
N LEU A 321 1.27 -4.59 -5.86
CA LEU A 321 0.50 -3.46 -6.40
C LEU A 321 1.05 -2.99 -7.75
N ALA A 322 2.38 -2.98 -7.92
CA ALA A 322 2.99 -2.62 -9.19
C ALA A 322 2.55 -3.57 -10.31
N GLU A 323 2.62 -4.87 -10.09
CA GLU A 323 2.16 -5.88 -11.05
C GLU A 323 0.65 -5.76 -11.32
N HIS A 324 -0.16 -5.55 -10.28
CA HIS A 324 -1.61 -5.32 -10.43
C HIS A 324 -1.90 -4.12 -11.35
N PHE A 325 -1.25 -2.97 -11.12
CA PHE A 325 -1.43 -1.79 -11.96
C PHE A 325 -0.89 -1.98 -13.36
N PHE A 326 0.23 -2.68 -13.51
CA PHE A 326 0.76 -3.04 -14.82
C PHE A 326 -0.28 -3.86 -15.62
N GLN A 327 -0.85 -4.92 -15.05
CA GLN A 327 -1.87 -5.72 -15.72
C GLN A 327 -3.10 -4.89 -16.11
N ARG A 328 -3.49 -3.94 -15.26
CA ARG A 328 -4.62 -3.03 -15.52
C ARG A 328 -4.34 -2.07 -16.68
N TYR A 329 -3.12 -1.48 -16.74
CA TYR A 329 -2.82 -0.41 -17.69
C TYR A 329 -2.08 -0.86 -18.95
N ARG A 330 -1.55 -2.09 -19.01
CA ARG A 330 -0.85 -2.59 -20.21
C ARG A 330 -1.70 -2.57 -21.47
N ILE A 331 -3.02 -2.55 -21.36
CA ILE A 331 -3.95 -2.43 -22.49
C ILE A 331 -3.90 -1.04 -23.14
N GLU A 332 -3.47 -0.01 -22.40
CA GLU A 332 -3.29 1.36 -22.90
C GLU A 332 -1.96 1.54 -23.64
N ALA A 333 -1.06 0.56 -23.57
CA ALA A 333 0.25 0.63 -24.18
C ALA A 333 0.15 0.54 -25.71
N ARG A 334 0.96 1.37 -26.41
CA ARG A 334 1.03 1.34 -27.88
C ARG A 334 1.65 0.05 -28.44
N ARG A 335 2.47 -0.62 -27.62
CA ARG A 335 3.16 -1.88 -27.97
C ARG A 335 2.91 -2.91 -26.87
N ARG A 336 3.13 -4.19 -27.19
CA ARG A 336 3.02 -5.28 -26.21
C ARG A 336 4.20 -5.22 -25.24
N ILE A 337 4.00 -4.61 -24.07
CA ILE A 337 4.93 -4.61 -22.96
C ILE A 337 4.80 -5.94 -22.21
N ARG A 338 5.91 -6.53 -21.78
CA ARG A 338 5.96 -7.83 -21.08
C ARG A 338 5.95 -7.70 -19.55
N GLY A 339 6.48 -6.59 -19.01
CA GLY A 339 6.60 -6.37 -17.59
C GLY A 339 7.66 -5.32 -17.25
N PHE A 340 8.19 -5.40 -16.03
CA PHE A 340 9.25 -4.53 -15.55
C PHE A 340 10.62 -5.18 -15.73
N SER A 341 11.63 -4.43 -16.15
CA SER A 341 13.04 -4.86 -16.10
C SER A 341 13.51 -5.05 -14.64
N ASP A 342 14.64 -5.71 -14.45
CA ASP A 342 15.22 -5.90 -13.11
C ASP A 342 15.59 -4.57 -12.46
N ASP A 343 16.05 -3.60 -13.26
CA ASP A 343 16.37 -2.24 -12.78
C ASP A 343 15.11 -1.50 -12.35
N ALA A 344 14.03 -1.60 -13.14
CA ALA A 344 12.73 -1.05 -12.77
C ALA A 344 12.17 -1.69 -11.49
N ARG A 345 12.30 -3.02 -11.33
CA ARG A 345 11.87 -3.72 -10.10
C ARG A 345 12.65 -3.23 -8.88
N ARG A 346 13.97 -3.08 -8.99
CA ARG A 346 14.79 -2.52 -7.92
C ARG A 346 14.42 -1.08 -7.59
N ALA A 347 14.20 -0.26 -8.61
CA ALA A 347 13.77 1.12 -8.44
C ALA A 347 12.41 1.22 -7.73
N ILE A 348 11.44 0.38 -8.12
CA ILE A 348 10.12 0.32 -7.47
C ILE A 348 10.24 -0.04 -5.99
N LEU A 349 11.06 -1.05 -5.64
CA LEU A 349 11.22 -1.52 -4.26
C LEU A 349 11.96 -0.51 -3.37
N ASN A 350 12.91 0.24 -3.93
CA ASN A 350 13.73 1.17 -3.18
C ASN A 350 13.14 2.58 -3.07
N HIS A 351 12.11 2.89 -3.85
CA HIS A 351 11.49 4.21 -3.84
C HIS A 351 10.61 4.40 -2.60
N PRO A 352 10.66 5.55 -1.90
CA PRO A 352 9.91 5.80 -0.66
C PRO A 352 8.41 6.03 -0.86
N TRP A 353 7.94 6.25 -2.08
CA TRP A 353 6.55 6.46 -2.46
C TRP A 353 5.81 7.50 -1.61
N PRO A 354 6.22 8.78 -1.60
CA PRO A 354 5.57 9.81 -0.79
C PRO A 354 4.08 10.00 -1.14
N GLY A 355 3.69 9.77 -2.40
CA GLY A 355 2.28 9.74 -2.83
C GLY A 355 1.62 8.37 -2.73
N ASN A 356 2.27 7.40 -2.07
CA ASN A 356 1.76 6.06 -1.79
C ASN A 356 1.22 5.33 -3.05
N ILE A 357 0.09 4.64 -2.93
CA ILE A 357 -0.52 3.86 -4.02
C ILE A 357 -0.93 4.75 -5.20
N ARG A 358 -1.37 5.98 -4.93
CA ARG A 358 -1.77 6.92 -6.00
C ARG A 358 -0.59 7.29 -6.88
N GLU A 359 0.56 7.56 -6.30
CA GLU A 359 1.79 7.83 -7.04
C GLU A 359 2.25 6.60 -7.81
N LEU A 360 2.32 5.43 -7.16
CA LEU A 360 2.70 4.17 -7.80
C LEU A 360 1.83 3.88 -9.03
N SER A 361 0.51 3.96 -8.88
CA SER A 361 -0.46 3.73 -9.96
C SER A 361 -0.24 4.69 -11.14
N ASN A 362 -0.06 5.98 -10.86
CA ASN A 362 0.13 7.01 -11.90
C ASN A 362 1.45 6.80 -12.66
N ARG A 363 2.55 6.50 -11.97
CA ARG A 363 3.85 6.27 -12.62
C ARG A 363 3.85 5.02 -13.49
N ILE A 364 3.21 3.94 -13.03
CA ILE A 364 3.08 2.70 -13.83
C ILE A 364 2.20 2.96 -15.06
N ARG A 365 1.08 3.66 -14.91
CA ARG A 365 0.23 4.02 -16.05
C ARG A 365 1.00 4.86 -17.07
N GLN A 366 1.72 5.87 -16.60
CA GLN A 366 2.57 6.71 -17.46
C GLN A 366 3.62 5.87 -18.18
N ALA A 367 4.32 4.99 -17.45
CA ALA A 367 5.31 4.10 -18.05
C ALA A 367 4.70 3.18 -19.11
N CYS A 368 3.51 2.60 -18.86
CA CYS A 368 2.82 1.78 -19.87
C CYS A 368 2.49 2.55 -21.15
N VAL A 369 2.11 3.82 -21.05
CA VAL A 369 1.76 4.66 -22.21
C VAL A 369 2.97 5.17 -22.96
N MET A 370 4.05 5.52 -22.24
CA MET A 370 5.21 6.21 -22.79
C MET A 370 6.38 5.30 -23.18
N SER A 371 6.45 4.06 -22.66
CA SER A 371 7.53 3.15 -22.97
C SER A 371 7.49 2.70 -24.44
N ASP A 372 8.63 2.81 -25.11
CA ASP A 372 8.84 2.32 -26.48
C ASP A 372 9.42 0.90 -26.52
N GLY A 373 9.84 0.38 -25.37
CA GLY A 373 10.45 -0.93 -25.19
C GLY A 373 9.46 -2.08 -25.03
N ARG A 374 10.01 -3.31 -24.93
CA ARG A 374 9.25 -4.49 -24.50
C ARG A 374 9.16 -4.63 -22.97
N TRP A 375 9.97 -3.88 -22.26
CA TRP A 375 10.05 -3.83 -20.80
C TRP A 375 9.92 -2.39 -20.37
N ILE A 376 9.29 -2.18 -19.22
CA ILE A 376 9.33 -0.90 -18.53
C ILE A 376 10.68 -0.81 -17.82
N GLU A 377 11.48 0.19 -18.19
CA GLU A 377 12.75 0.48 -17.58
C GLU A 377 12.58 1.47 -16.40
N ALA A 378 13.62 1.64 -15.56
CA ALA A 378 13.57 2.56 -14.42
C ALA A 378 13.33 4.02 -14.85
N GLU A 379 13.87 4.41 -16.02
CA GLU A 379 13.66 5.72 -16.60
C GLU A 379 12.20 5.97 -16.99
N ASP A 380 11.50 4.96 -17.52
CA ASP A 380 10.09 5.06 -17.90
C ASP A 380 9.20 5.38 -16.70
N LEU A 381 9.57 4.87 -15.52
CA LEU A 381 8.87 5.14 -14.27
C LEU A 381 9.16 6.55 -13.72
N GLN A 382 10.15 7.24 -14.29
CA GLN A 382 10.63 8.56 -13.80
C GLN A 382 10.99 8.55 -12.30
N ILE A 383 11.38 7.38 -11.81
CA ILE A 383 11.92 7.21 -10.47
C ILE A 383 13.40 7.60 -10.56
N SER A 384 13.70 8.87 -10.33
CA SER A 384 15.08 9.33 -10.27
C SER A 384 15.76 8.66 -9.08
N GLU A 385 16.82 7.90 -9.31
CA GLU A 385 17.73 7.44 -8.26
C GLU A 385 18.29 8.60 -7.40
N ARG A 386 18.10 9.83 -7.84
CA ARG A 386 18.53 11.05 -7.14
C ARG A 386 17.82 11.34 -5.83
N GLN A 387 16.70 10.64 -5.50
CA GLN A 387 16.09 10.71 -4.16
C GLN A 387 16.35 9.44 -3.31
N ALA A 388 16.84 8.36 -3.89
CA ALA A 388 17.32 7.19 -3.18
C ALA A 388 18.82 7.40 -2.92
N VAL A 389 19.16 7.69 -1.66
CA VAL A 389 20.54 7.85 -1.20
C VAL A 389 21.22 9.11 -1.76
N GLN A 390 20.85 10.29 -1.26
CA GLN A 390 21.94 11.23 -0.97
C GLN A 390 22.96 10.41 -0.17
N VAL A 391 24.08 10.10 -0.81
CA VAL A 391 25.25 9.59 -0.07
C VAL A 391 25.56 10.70 0.90
N MET A 392 24.99 10.58 2.10
CA MET A 392 25.31 11.50 3.20
C MET A 392 26.78 11.31 3.45
N THR A 393 27.53 12.40 3.49
CA THR A 393 28.89 12.31 3.97
C THR A 393 28.89 11.68 5.36
N LEU A 394 29.96 11.03 5.74
CA LEU A 394 30.07 10.48 7.11
C LEU A 394 29.77 11.54 8.17
N GLU A 395 30.10 12.79 7.89
CA GLU A 395 29.85 13.94 8.74
C GLU A 395 28.34 14.23 8.85
N GLN A 396 27.60 14.27 7.74
CA GLN A 396 26.15 14.43 7.73
C GLN A 396 25.41 13.28 8.40
N ALA A 397 25.87 12.02 8.18
CA ALA A 397 25.30 10.84 8.83
C ALA A 397 25.50 10.89 10.36
N ARG A 398 26.70 11.33 10.78
CA ARG A 398 27.02 11.52 12.18
C ARG A 398 26.22 12.64 12.83
N GLU A 399 26.09 13.78 12.19
CA GLU A 399 25.28 14.91 12.67
C GLU A 399 23.81 14.52 12.84
N ARG A 400 23.26 13.75 11.89
CA ARG A 400 21.88 13.28 11.97
C ARG A 400 21.68 12.30 13.13
N ALA A 401 22.59 11.34 13.31
CA ALA A 401 22.55 10.39 14.42
C ALA A 401 22.73 11.09 15.78
N GLU A 402 23.62 12.08 15.86
CA GLU A 402 23.83 12.90 17.06
C GLU A 402 22.56 13.74 17.38
N ALA A 403 21.93 14.36 16.38
CA ALA A 403 20.69 15.12 16.54
C ALA A 403 19.54 14.26 17.03
N GLU A 404 19.37 13.07 16.47
CA GLU A 404 18.32 12.13 16.87
C GLU A 404 18.54 11.64 18.30
N ALA A 405 19.75 11.23 18.66
CA ALA A 405 20.08 10.78 20.00
C ALA A 405 19.87 11.88 21.05
N VAL A 406 20.30 13.12 20.76
CA VAL A 406 20.11 14.28 21.65
C VAL A 406 18.61 14.60 21.81
N THR A 407 17.83 14.57 20.74
CA THR A 407 16.39 14.85 20.78
C THR A 407 15.64 13.83 21.62
N VAL A 408 15.95 12.53 21.45
CA VAL A 408 15.35 11.44 22.23
C VAL A 408 15.72 11.58 23.70
N ALA A 409 16.99 11.80 24.02
CA ALA A 409 17.46 11.93 25.41
C ALA A 409 16.86 13.14 26.12
N LEU A 410 16.69 14.27 25.44
CA LEU A 410 16.03 15.45 25.97
C LEU A 410 14.53 15.22 26.23
N ARG A 411 13.85 14.53 25.29
CA ARG A 411 12.44 14.16 25.45
C ARG A 411 12.23 13.23 26.65
N GLU A 412 13.01 12.16 26.77
CA GLU A 412 12.91 11.20 27.87
C GLU A 412 13.39 11.73 29.22
N SER A 413 14.08 12.87 29.23
CA SER A 413 14.54 13.55 30.44
C SER A 413 13.72 14.81 30.79
N ASP A 414 12.54 14.98 30.16
CA ASP A 414 11.65 16.14 30.36
C ASP A 414 12.38 17.50 30.17
N GLY A 415 13.31 17.55 29.21
CA GLY A 415 14.15 18.72 28.94
C GLY A 415 15.23 19.00 30.00
N ASN A 416 15.48 18.08 30.94
CA ASN A 416 16.52 18.23 31.96
C ASN A 416 17.90 17.90 31.35
N MET A 417 18.68 18.95 31.09
CA MET A 417 20.00 18.85 30.46
C MET A 417 20.99 17.96 31.23
N SER A 418 20.92 17.89 32.56
CA SER A 418 21.81 17.06 33.36
C SER A 418 21.47 15.57 33.21
N ARG A 419 20.18 15.22 33.30
CA ARG A 419 19.70 13.85 33.11
C ARG A 419 19.91 13.36 31.65
N ALA A 420 19.68 14.24 30.66
CA ALA A 420 19.92 13.91 29.27
C ALA A 420 21.42 13.67 28.99
N ALA A 421 22.31 14.47 29.57
CA ALA A 421 23.75 14.29 29.45
C ALA A 421 24.22 12.96 30.07
N ASP A 422 23.71 12.62 31.25
CA ASP A 422 24.01 11.35 31.92
C ASP A 422 23.55 10.15 31.08
N ARG A 423 22.35 10.22 30.46
CA ARG A 423 21.85 9.17 29.56
C ARG A 423 22.66 8.99 28.28
N LEU A 424 23.18 10.09 27.74
CA LEU A 424 24.02 10.10 26.55
C LEU A 424 25.49 9.76 26.85
N GLY A 425 25.86 9.61 28.12
CA GLY A 425 27.25 9.34 28.54
C GLY A 425 28.20 10.50 28.26
N VAL A 426 27.70 11.75 28.20
CA VAL A 426 28.49 12.94 27.89
C VAL A 426 28.41 13.97 29.04
N SER A 427 29.38 14.90 29.08
CA SER A 427 29.29 16.00 30.01
C SER A 427 28.16 16.98 29.65
N ARG A 428 27.57 17.64 30.66
CA ARG A 428 26.54 18.67 30.46
C ARG A 428 27.00 19.76 29.49
N MET A 429 28.26 20.16 29.59
CA MET A 429 28.86 21.16 28.67
C MET A 429 28.96 20.65 27.22
N THR A 430 29.27 19.36 27.05
CA THR A 430 29.30 18.72 25.73
C THR A 430 27.90 18.69 25.12
N LEU A 431 26.88 18.38 25.91
CA LEU A 431 25.49 18.37 25.44
C LEU A 431 25.03 19.80 25.04
N TYR A 432 25.38 20.83 25.80
CA TYR A 432 25.08 22.22 25.40
C TYR A 432 25.71 22.60 24.08
N ARG A 433 26.99 22.22 23.83
CA ARG A 433 27.65 22.46 22.56
C ARG A 433 27.01 21.70 21.41
N LEU A 434 26.56 20.46 21.63
CA LEU A 434 25.85 19.66 20.64
C LEU A 434 24.52 20.29 20.26
N VAL A 435 23.70 20.70 21.22
CA VAL A 435 22.41 21.38 20.99
C VAL A 435 22.61 22.67 20.19
N GLN A 436 23.63 23.49 20.51
CA GLN A 436 23.92 24.70 19.76
C GLN A 436 24.43 24.41 18.36
N ARG A 437 25.34 23.44 18.17
CA ARG A 437 25.91 23.07 16.88
C ARG A 437 24.84 22.49 15.94
N LEU A 438 23.95 21.69 16.47
CA LEU A 438 22.90 21.02 15.71
C LEU A 438 21.64 21.89 15.50
N ASN A 439 21.69 23.15 15.96
CA ASN A 439 20.58 24.13 15.82
C ASN A 439 19.22 23.58 16.30
N LEU A 440 19.23 22.72 17.34
CA LEU A 440 18.03 22.15 17.92
C LEU A 440 17.31 23.25 18.69
N ASP A 441 16.22 23.75 18.13
CA ASP A 441 15.49 24.93 18.62
C ASP A 441 15.02 24.75 20.05
N HIS A 442 15.24 25.77 20.89
CA HIS A 442 14.70 25.86 22.25
C HIS A 442 13.16 25.74 22.31
N GLY A 443 12.45 25.94 21.20
CA GLY A 443 11.01 25.75 21.06
C GLY A 443 10.59 24.28 21.23
N GLN A 444 11.29 23.34 20.64
CA GLN A 444 11.01 21.90 20.78
C GLN A 444 11.32 21.39 22.20
N VAL A 445 12.27 22.01 22.90
CA VAL A 445 12.59 21.71 24.29
C VAL A 445 11.52 22.30 25.25
N GLN A 446 10.90 23.43 24.89
CA GLN A 446 9.82 24.04 25.68
C GLN A 446 8.47 23.36 25.45
N GLU A 447 8.17 22.88 24.26
CA GLU A 447 6.97 22.06 24.00
C GLU A 447 7.01 20.73 24.76
N ALA A 448 8.16 20.07 24.82
CA ALA A 448 8.35 18.89 25.68
C ALA A 448 8.14 19.21 27.19
N ARG A 449 8.53 20.42 27.62
CA ARG A 449 8.26 20.89 29.01
C ARG A 449 6.78 21.19 29.27
N ALA A 450 6.07 21.72 28.30
CA ALA A 450 4.65 22.04 28.42
C ALA A 450 3.79 20.76 28.46
N ALA A 451 4.09 19.80 27.62
CA ALA A 451 3.41 18.50 27.57
C ALA A 451 3.62 17.68 28.86
N ALA A 452 4.83 17.68 29.44
CA ALA A 452 5.13 16.97 30.68
C ALA A 452 4.46 17.61 31.91
N ARG A 453 4.28 18.94 31.94
CA ARG A 453 3.57 19.63 33.04
C ARG A 453 2.08 19.34 33.04
N LEU A 454 1.45 19.10 31.90
CA LEU A 454 0.02 18.76 31.80
C LEU A 454 -0.28 17.34 32.28
N VAL A 455 0.66 16.40 32.15
CA VAL A 455 0.51 15.02 32.63
C VAL A 455 0.65 14.91 34.14
N VAL A 456 1.45 15.78 34.80
CA VAL A 456 1.68 15.75 36.25
C VAL A 456 0.63 16.53 37.01
N SER A 457 -0.08 17.49 36.38
CA SER A 457 -1.16 18.27 37.04
C SER A 457 -2.55 17.65 36.91
N GLY A 458 -2.69 16.49 36.25
CA GLY A 458 -3.96 15.78 36.07
C GLY A 458 -4.23 14.64 37.05
N VAL A 459 -3.42 14.50 38.12
CA VAL A 459 -3.64 13.54 39.21
C VAL A 459 -3.60 14.32 40.55
N ALA A 460 -4.72 14.95 40.86
CA ALA A 460 -5.12 15.34 42.24
C ALA A 460 -6.65 15.48 42.27
#